data_42b0a074dfa7c86bc2673510dc9f110c
#
_entry.id   42b0a074dfa7c86bc2673510dc9f110c
#
_cell.length_a   1.000
_cell.length_b   1.000
_cell.length_c   1.000
_cell.angle_alpha   90.00
_cell.angle_beta   90.00
_cell.angle_gamma   90.00
#
_symmetry.space_group_name_H-M   'P 1'
#
loop_
_entity.id
_entity.type
_entity.pdbx_description
1 polymer ?
#
loop_
_entity_poly.entity_id
_entity_poly.type
_entity_poly.pdbx_seq_one_letter_code
_entity_poly.pdbx_strand_id
1 'polypeptide(L)'
;MARWEIKNVGMKGVAMAVPKNVVKTSDFDFFSQEEAEVFDNAVGIKSRHIAPDSMCASDMCQAAAEKLIEELGWERDSIDVLLFESVTGDYRTPPTSCILQDRLALSENCFCMDIPMGCCGCMYAITVAGNLLTTGNVRRALLLIGDTALRMGSMKDKSRVPLFGDCGTAVALEYDETANDIVVDFHTYGKGYEALMTPHGGFRHPANPTSFEYEDFGNGIVRAPIHTLINGMNVFSFAISRPPKSIESFLADYNLDRNVDIDYFLIHQANKMIVDRIVKKLKFPQAKVPSVSYTHLRAHETELH
;
A
#
# COMPACT_ATOMS: atom_id res chain seq x y z
N MET A 1 -1.13 -11.61 21.64
CA MET A 1 -1.53 -10.72 20.51
C MET A 1 -0.39 -9.73 20.31
N ALA A 2 -0.04 -9.42 19.06
CA ALA A 2 0.97 -8.40 18.78
C ALA A 2 0.31 -7.01 18.80
N ARG A 3 0.05 -6.53 20.02
CA ARG A 3 -0.61 -5.24 20.29
C ARG A 3 0.20 -4.44 21.29
N TRP A 4 0.46 -3.17 20.98
CA TRP A 4 1.15 -2.23 21.88
C TRP A 4 0.89 -0.79 21.47
N GLU A 5 1.37 0.14 22.29
CA GLU A 5 1.26 1.58 22.07
C GLU A 5 2.61 2.17 21.65
N ILE A 6 2.57 3.10 20.72
CA ILE A 6 3.70 3.94 20.31
C ILE A 6 3.38 5.36 20.81
N LYS A 7 4.28 5.92 21.60
CA LYS A 7 4.10 7.21 22.26
C LYS A 7 5.02 8.27 21.67
N ASN A 8 4.61 9.53 21.83
CA ASN A 8 5.41 10.69 21.46
C ASN A 8 5.76 10.73 19.96
N VAL A 9 4.87 10.30 19.10
CA VAL A 9 5.09 10.31 17.66
C VAL A 9 3.89 10.89 16.93
N GLY A 10 4.12 11.98 16.21
CA GLY A 10 3.12 12.65 15.39
C GLY A 10 3.38 12.50 13.90
N MET A 11 2.31 12.32 13.12
CA MET A 11 2.35 12.43 11.67
C MET A 11 2.31 13.92 11.29
N LYS A 12 3.32 14.40 10.57
CA LYS A 12 3.48 15.82 10.23
C LYS A 12 3.00 16.16 8.83
N GLY A 13 2.93 15.19 7.96
CA GLY A 13 2.42 15.40 6.61
C GLY A 13 2.48 14.15 5.76
N VAL A 14 1.78 14.25 4.63
CA VAL A 14 1.72 13.24 3.58
C VAL A 14 1.78 13.94 2.23
N ALA A 15 2.58 13.41 1.31
CA ALA A 15 2.59 13.84 -0.09
C ALA A 15 2.58 12.64 -1.02
N MET A 16 2.16 12.85 -2.27
CA MET A 16 2.00 11.80 -3.25
C MET A 16 2.48 12.24 -4.62
N ALA A 17 2.97 11.28 -5.40
CA ALA A 17 3.26 11.45 -6.81
C ALA A 17 2.72 10.26 -7.62
N VAL A 18 2.14 10.56 -8.78
CA VAL A 18 1.58 9.58 -9.72
C VAL A 18 2.10 9.82 -11.12
N PRO A 19 2.20 8.76 -11.96
CA PRO A 19 2.53 8.92 -13.37
C PRO A 19 1.48 9.77 -14.11
N LYS A 20 1.89 10.47 -15.17
CA LYS A 20 0.97 11.28 -15.98
C LYS A 20 -0.01 10.44 -16.81
N ASN A 21 0.36 9.20 -17.15
CA ASN A 21 -0.44 8.34 -18.01
C ASN A 21 -1.64 7.77 -17.23
N VAL A 22 -2.84 8.15 -17.66
CA VAL A 22 -4.12 7.69 -17.07
C VAL A 22 -4.80 6.74 -18.05
N VAL A 23 -5.16 5.55 -17.57
CA VAL A 23 -5.82 4.50 -18.37
C VAL A 23 -7.17 4.15 -17.72
N LYS A 24 -8.23 4.15 -18.52
CA LYS A 24 -9.58 3.72 -18.12
C LYS A 24 -9.75 2.22 -18.30
N THR A 25 -10.75 1.64 -17.66
CA THR A 25 -11.09 0.22 -17.86
C THR A 25 -11.46 -0.07 -19.30
N SER A 26 -12.16 0.85 -19.95
CA SER A 26 -12.57 0.76 -21.36
C SER A 26 -11.42 0.84 -22.37
N ASP A 27 -10.23 1.24 -21.95
CA ASP A 27 -9.05 1.34 -22.82
C ASP A 27 -8.33 0.00 -22.99
N PHE A 28 -8.72 -1.03 -22.21
CA PHE A 28 -8.18 -2.37 -22.36
C PHE A 28 -8.96 -3.19 -23.39
N ASP A 29 -8.27 -3.75 -24.36
CA ASP A 29 -8.84 -4.49 -25.50
C ASP A 29 -9.70 -5.70 -25.11
N PHE A 30 -9.55 -6.20 -23.88
CA PHE A 30 -10.31 -7.34 -23.37
C PHE A 30 -11.62 -6.96 -22.67
N PHE A 31 -12.02 -5.68 -22.68
CA PHE A 31 -13.34 -5.21 -22.23
C PHE A 31 -14.14 -4.61 -23.39
N SER A 32 -15.42 -4.96 -23.51
CA SER A 32 -16.37 -4.11 -24.20
C SER A 32 -16.71 -2.89 -23.33
N GLN A 33 -17.30 -1.85 -23.93
CA GLN A 33 -17.76 -0.66 -23.18
C GLN A 33 -18.73 -1.04 -22.05
N GLU A 34 -19.70 -1.91 -22.34
CA GLU A 34 -20.70 -2.37 -21.38
C GLU A 34 -20.05 -3.16 -20.23
N GLU A 35 -19.10 -4.08 -20.55
CA GLU A 35 -18.37 -4.84 -19.54
C GLU A 35 -17.52 -3.91 -18.66
N ALA A 36 -16.88 -2.88 -19.22
CA ALA A 36 -16.09 -1.91 -18.47
C ALA A 36 -16.97 -1.12 -17.48
N GLU A 37 -18.15 -0.66 -17.90
CA GLU A 37 -19.09 0.03 -17.02
C GLU A 37 -19.58 -0.86 -15.86
N VAL A 38 -19.93 -2.11 -16.17
CA VAL A 38 -20.33 -3.08 -15.14
C VAL A 38 -19.20 -3.32 -14.14
N PHE A 39 -17.98 -3.48 -14.65
CA PHE A 39 -16.79 -3.68 -13.82
C PHE A 39 -16.52 -2.46 -12.93
N ASP A 40 -16.47 -1.25 -13.50
CA ASP A 40 -16.22 0.01 -12.78
C ASP A 40 -17.24 0.25 -11.66
N ASN A 41 -18.51 -0.05 -11.92
CA ASN A 41 -19.56 0.08 -10.90
C ASN A 41 -19.42 -0.96 -9.77
N ALA A 42 -19.01 -2.18 -10.09
CA ALA A 42 -18.84 -3.24 -9.11
C ALA A 42 -17.57 -3.07 -8.26
N VAL A 43 -16.47 -2.66 -8.89
CA VAL A 43 -15.15 -2.56 -8.27
C VAL A 43 -14.89 -1.16 -7.68
N GLY A 44 -15.51 -0.13 -8.28
CA GLY A 44 -15.35 1.25 -7.87
C GLY A 44 -14.08 1.94 -8.41
N ILE A 45 -13.36 1.35 -9.36
CA ILE A 45 -12.14 1.90 -9.96
C ILE A 45 -12.42 2.21 -11.42
N LYS A 46 -12.44 3.50 -11.79
CA LYS A 46 -12.75 3.95 -13.16
C LYS A 46 -11.50 4.19 -14.01
N SER A 47 -10.42 4.60 -13.38
CA SER A 47 -9.14 4.87 -14.05
C SER A 47 -7.98 4.58 -13.11
N ARG A 48 -6.80 4.47 -13.67
CA ARG A 48 -5.54 4.23 -12.95
C ARG A 48 -4.39 4.92 -13.64
N HIS A 49 -3.40 5.33 -12.85
CA HIS A 49 -2.12 5.81 -13.36
C HIS A 49 -1.20 4.62 -13.62
N ILE A 50 -0.48 4.66 -14.74
CA ILE A 50 0.45 3.60 -15.15
C ILE A 50 1.82 4.22 -15.41
N ALA A 51 2.82 3.73 -14.70
CA ALA A 51 4.21 4.15 -14.86
C ALA A 51 4.78 3.64 -16.20
N PRO A 52 5.50 4.48 -16.97
CA PRO A 52 6.25 4.00 -18.10
C PRO A 52 7.37 3.05 -17.63
N ASP A 53 7.87 2.20 -18.53
CA ASP A 53 8.88 1.17 -18.18
C ASP A 53 10.16 1.75 -17.55
N SER A 54 10.48 3.00 -17.85
CA SER A 54 11.64 3.73 -17.32
C SER A 54 11.43 4.30 -15.91
N MET A 55 10.22 4.23 -15.31
CA MET A 55 9.91 4.82 -14.00
C MET A 55 9.68 3.72 -12.98
N CYS A 56 10.40 3.73 -11.87
CA CYS A 56 10.22 2.83 -10.74
C CYS A 56 9.35 3.45 -9.63
N ALA A 57 8.96 2.64 -8.65
CA ALA A 57 8.26 3.12 -7.46
C ALA A 57 9.10 4.15 -6.69
N SER A 58 10.42 3.93 -6.63
CA SER A 58 11.37 4.84 -6.01
C SER A 58 11.37 6.25 -6.62
N ASP A 59 11.17 6.38 -7.94
CA ASP A 59 11.14 7.68 -8.62
C ASP A 59 9.93 8.50 -8.20
N MET A 60 8.77 7.85 -8.08
CA MET A 60 7.55 8.48 -7.59
C MET A 60 7.66 8.82 -6.10
N CYS A 61 8.20 7.91 -5.30
CA CYS A 61 8.45 8.14 -3.88
C CYS A 61 9.41 9.30 -3.65
N GLN A 62 10.48 9.40 -4.46
CA GLN A 62 11.39 10.55 -4.39
C GLN A 62 10.67 11.86 -4.69
N ALA A 63 9.86 11.93 -5.74
CA ALA A 63 9.12 13.13 -6.09
C ALA A 63 8.15 13.55 -4.97
N ALA A 64 7.47 12.58 -4.34
CA ALA A 64 6.62 12.83 -3.18
C ALA A 64 7.43 13.32 -1.96
N ALA A 65 8.60 12.72 -1.70
CA ALA A 65 9.49 13.08 -0.61
C ALA A 65 10.03 14.50 -0.75
N GLU A 66 10.51 14.86 -1.95
CA GLU A 66 11.02 16.21 -2.24
C GLU A 66 9.97 17.27 -1.92
N LYS A 67 8.74 17.05 -2.39
CA LYS A 67 7.62 17.94 -2.12
C LYS A 67 7.33 18.04 -0.62
N LEU A 68 7.28 16.91 0.08
CA LEU A 68 6.95 16.89 1.50
C LEU A 68 8.03 17.55 2.36
N ILE A 69 9.31 17.31 2.06
CA ILE A 69 10.45 17.94 2.75
C ILE A 69 10.40 19.45 2.59
N GLU A 70 10.12 19.93 1.37
CA GLU A 70 9.98 21.36 1.06
C GLU A 70 8.80 21.99 1.82
N GLU A 71 7.62 21.36 1.78
CA GLU A 71 6.40 21.86 2.45
C GLU A 71 6.55 21.92 3.98
N LEU A 72 7.28 20.97 4.57
CA LEU A 72 7.56 20.95 6.01
C LEU A 72 8.74 21.84 6.43
N GLY A 73 9.51 22.33 5.47
CA GLY A 73 10.75 23.08 5.76
C GLY A 73 11.78 22.24 6.52
N TRP A 74 11.82 20.94 6.26
CA TRP A 74 12.77 20.06 6.94
C TRP A 74 14.14 20.13 6.29
N GLU A 75 15.17 20.36 7.13
CA GLU A 75 16.55 20.20 6.70
C GLU A 75 16.83 18.70 6.46
N ARG A 76 17.46 18.36 5.34
CA ARG A 76 17.72 16.97 4.95
C ARG A 76 18.56 16.22 5.97
N ASP A 77 19.55 16.89 6.57
CA ASP A 77 20.39 16.36 7.64
C ASP A 77 19.65 16.10 8.97
N SER A 78 18.41 16.58 9.09
CA SER A 78 17.57 16.34 10.26
C SER A 78 16.70 15.10 10.15
N ILE A 79 16.74 14.40 9.03
CA ILE A 79 15.99 13.17 8.80
C ILE A 79 16.85 11.98 9.23
N ASP A 80 16.48 11.38 10.35
CA ASP A 80 17.24 10.30 10.99
C ASP A 80 16.90 8.91 10.47
N VAL A 81 15.68 8.73 9.92
CA VAL A 81 15.16 7.43 9.47
C VAL A 81 14.52 7.56 8.10
N LEU A 82 14.90 6.70 7.18
CA LEU A 82 14.29 6.52 5.86
C LEU A 82 13.83 5.08 5.71
N LEU A 83 12.54 4.85 5.61
CA LEU A 83 11.97 3.53 5.29
C LEU A 83 11.39 3.54 3.90
N PHE A 84 11.69 2.52 3.10
CA PHE A 84 11.07 2.31 1.81
C PHE A 84 10.20 1.05 1.85
N GLU A 85 8.90 1.23 1.74
CA GLU A 85 7.92 0.16 1.70
C GLU A 85 7.49 -0.09 0.26
N SER A 86 7.84 -1.25 -0.26
CA SER A 86 7.50 -1.66 -1.62
C SER A 86 7.75 -3.16 -1.83
N VAL A 87 6.93 -3.79 -2.66
CA VAL A 87 7.20 -5.13 -3.21
C VAL A 87 7.82 -5.08 -4.62
N THR A 88 8.02 -3.86 -5.13
CA THR A 88 8.61 -3.58 -6.46
C THR A 88 9.87 -2.71 -6.35
N GLY A 89 10.74 -3.04 -5.39
CA GLY A 89 12.03 -2.38 -5.23
C GLY A 89 12.89 -2.41 -6.50
N ASP A 90 13.78 -1.41 -6.65
CA ASP A 90 14.59 -1.20 -7.87
C ASP A 90 15.47 -2.41 -8.20
N TYR A 91 16.05 -3.01 -7.17
CA TYR A 91 16.96 -4.14 -7.28
C TYR A 91 16.71 -5.15 -6.16
N ARG A 92 17.17 -6.39 -6.35
CA ARG A 92 17.21 -7.38 -5.26
C ARG A 92 18.26 -7.02 -4.19
N THR A 93 19.31 -6.31 -4.60
CA THR A 93 20.39 -5.75 -3.77
C THR A 93 21.09 -4.66 -4.59
N PRO A 94 21.44 -3.52 -4.00
CA PRO A 94 21.23 -3.13 -2.59
C PRO A 94 19.75 -2.83 -2.29
N PRO A 95 19.38 -2.60 -1.01
CA PRO A 95 18.07 -2.04 -0.64
C PRO A 95 17.82 -0.71 -1.33
N THR A 96 16.58 -0.49 -1.79
CA THR A 96 16.20 0.75 -2.50
C THR A 96 16.27 1.97 -1.59
N SER A 97 16.00 1.81 -0.29
CA SER A 97 16.15 2.88 0.70
C SER A 97 17.57 3.47 0.75
N CYS A 98 18.61 2.64 0.57
CA CYS A 98 19.99 3.13 0.51
C CYS A 98 20.26 3.98 -0.75
N ILE A 99 19.63 3.63 -1.87
CA ILE A 99 19.70 4.43 -3.11
C ILE A 99 18.95 5.75 -2.93
N LEU A 100 17.78 5.70 -2.31
CA LEU A 100 16.95 6.88 -2.04
C LEU A 100 17.59 7.83 -1.04
N GLN A 101 18.37 7.33 -0.07
CA GLN A 101 19.14 8.15 0.85
C GLN A 101 20.10 9.09 0.09
N ASP A 102 20.86 8.56 -0.87
CA ASP A 102 21.77 9.34 -1.73
C ASP A 102 20.98 10.28 -2.65
N ARG A 103 19.96 9.77 -3.35
CA ARG A 103 19.14 10.56 -4.28
C ARG A 103 18.42 11.73 -3.61
N LEU A 104 18.03 11.60 -2.35
CA LEU A 104 17.41 12.64 -1.53
C LEU A 104 18.45 13.50 -0.81
N ALA A 105 19.74 13.24 -1.00
CA ALA A 105 20.86 13.91 -0.31
C ALA A 105 20.66 13.95 1.22
N LEU A 106 20.21 12.85 1.82
CA LEU A 106 20.10 12.72 3.27
C LEU A 106 21.46 12.40 3.88
N SER A 107 21.63 12.67 5.17
CA SER A 107 22.85 12.39 5.92
C SER A 107 23.27 10.91 5.80
N GLU A 108 24.58 10.64 5.77
CA GLU A 108 25.12 9.27 5.88
C GLU A 108 24.80 8.61 7.23
N ASN A 109 24.39 9.41 8.24
CA ASN A 109 23.94 8.89 9.53
C ASN A 109 22.45 8.48 9.54
N CYS A 110 21.74 8.63 8.40
CA CYS A 110 20.35 8.22 8.29
C CYS A 110 20.23 6.69 8.31
N PHE A 111 19.35 6.18 9.19
CA PHE A 111 18.98 4.75 9.20
C PHE A 111 18.08 4.44 8.01
N CYS A 112 18.49 3.53 7.13
CA CYS A 112 17.76 3.16 5.93
C CYS A 112 17.35 1.67 5.96
N MET A 113 16.08 1.38 5.62
CA MET A 113 15.57 0.00 5.56
C MET A 113 14.43 -0.13 4.56
N ASP A 114 14.42 -1.26 3.81
CA ASP A 114 13.29 -1.66 2.98
C ASP A 114 12.32 -2.56 3.75
N ILE A 115 11.02 -2.40 3.51
CA ILE A 115 9.94 -3.19 4.11
C ILE A 115 9.08 -3.78 2.97
N PRO A 116 9.26 -5.04 2.57
CA PRO A 116 8.53 -5.64 1.46
C PRO A 116 7.21 -6.28 1.93
N MET A 117 6.23 -5.49 2.37
CA MET A 117 4.97 -5.99 2.95
C MET A 117 3.73 -5.78 2.07
N GLY A 118 3.81 -4.97 1.00
CA GLY A 118 2.68 -4.70 0.11
C GLY A 118 1.52 -3.97 0.80
N CYS A 119 0.27 -4.38 0.56
CA CYS A 119 -0.94 -3.65 0.96
C CYS A 119 -1.04 -3.25 2.44
N CYS A 120 -0.41 -3.97 3.35
CA CYS A 120 -0.37 -3.63 4.78
C CYS A 120 0.93 -2.91 5.19
N GLY A 121 1.84 -2.69 4.26
CA GLY A 121 3.19 -2.20 4.52
C GLY A 121 3.24 -0.82 5.14
N CYS A 122 2.29 0.08 4.80
CA CYS A 122 2.18 1.39 5.42
C CYS A 122 2.08 1.30 6.95
N MET A 123 1.25 0.40 7.47
CA MET A 123 1.11 0.18 8.92
C MET A 123 2.39 -0.38 9.54
N TYR A 124 3.10 -1.27 8.82
CA TYR A 124 4.40 -1.77 9.26
C TYR A 124 5.46 -0.65 9.28
N ALA A 125 5.50 0.18 8.24
CA ALA A 125 6.44 1.31 8.17
C ALA A 125 6.20 2.32 9.30
N ILE A 126 4.94 2.72 9.54
CA ILE A 126 4.56 3.60 10.66
C ILE A 126 4.97 2.97 12.00
N THR A 127 4.75 1.68 12.16
CA THR A 127 5.08 0.97 13.39
C THR A 127 6.58 0.89 13.64
N VAL A 128 7.36 0.55 12.62
CA VAL A 128 8.83 0.47 12.75
C VAL A 128 9.41 1.85 13.05
N ALA A 129 9.06 2.86 12.26
CA ALA A 129 9.55 4.22 12.47
C ALA A 129 9.07 4.80 13.82
N GLY A 130 7.81 4.60 14.17
CA GLY A 130 7.26 5.08 15.43
C GLY A 130 8.00 4.52 16.64
N ASN A 131 8.33 3.22 16.64
CA ASN A 131 9.11 2.63 17.72
C ASN A 131 10.55 3.14 17.79
N LEU A 132 11.15 3.52 16.66
CA LEU A 132 12.48 4.15 16.65
C LEU A 132 12.43 5.57 17.21
N LEU A 133 11.36 6.31 16.93
CA LEU A 133 11.18 7.71 17.35
C LEU A 133 10.75 7.85 18.81
N THR A 134 10.04 6.88 19.39
CA THR A 134 9.36 7.00 20.69
C THR A 134 10.23 7.44 21.86
N THR A 135 11.56 7.25 21.77
CA THR A 135 12.50 7.68 22.81
C THR A 135 13.03 9.10 22.64
N GLY A 136 12.82 9.73 21.47
CA GLY A 136 13.36 11.04 21.11
C GLY A 136 14.85 11.06 20.78
N ASN A 137 15.56 9.91 20.80
CA ASN A 137 16.96 9.83 20.39
C ASN A 137 17.15 10.03 18.89
N VAL A 138 16.20 9.56 18.09
CA VAL A 138 15.98 9.91 16.68
C VAL A 138 14.69 10.68 16.59
N ARG A 139 14.59 11.69 15.76
CA ARG A 139 13.50 12.65 15.83
C ARG A 139 12.61 12.69 14.60
N ARG A 140 13.13 12.44 13.42
CA ARG A 140 12.40 12.55 12.15
C ARG A 140 12.54 11.30 11.31
N ALA A 141 11.41 10.79 10.84
CA ALA A 141 11.36 9.67 9.92
C ALA A 141 10.58 10.05 8.66
N LEU A 142 11.14 9.65 7.52
CA LEU A 142 10.50 9.72 6.21
C LEU A 142 10.16 8.31 5.75
N LEU A 143 8.87 8.04 5.53
CA LEU A 143 8.38 6.76 5.04
C LEU A 143 8.00 6.93 3.57
N LEU A 144 8.63 6.18 2.70
CA LEU A 144 8.38 6.17 1.27
C LEU A 144 7.66 4.88 0.92
N ILE A 145 6.45 5.01 0.40
CA ILE A 145 5.51 3.90 0.23
C ILE A 145 5.01 3.92 -1.20
N GLY A 146 5.27 2.87 -1.97
CA GLY A 146 4.87 2.86 -3.36
C GLY A 146 5.17 1.58 -4.10
N ASP A 147 4.41 1.33 -5.16
CA ASP A 147 4.61 0.19 -6.05
C ASP A 147 4.37 0.55 -7.52
N THR A 148 5.06 -0.17 -8.41
CA THR A 148 4.71 -0.33 -9.82
C THR A 148 4.02 -1.68 -9.99
N ALA A 149 2.85 -1.83 -9.33
CA ALA A 149 2.17 -3.10 -9.14
C ALA A 149 1.75 -3.80 -10.45
N LEU A 150 1.49 -3.03 -11.50
CA LEU A 150 1.12 -3.59 -12.82
C LEU A 150 2.22 -4.48 -13.40
N ARG A 151 3.51 -4.15 -13.17
CA ARG A 151 4.64 -4.94 -13.67
C ARG A 151 4.77 -6.32 -13.05
N MET A 152 4.18 -6.54 -11.89
CA MET A 152 4.15 -7.86 -11.24
C MET A 152 3.17 -8.82 -11.88
N GLY A 153 2.28 -8.34 -12.75
CA GLY A 153 1.24 -9.15 -13.37
C GLY A 153 1.30 -9.19 -14.87
N SER A 154 0.55 -10.10 -15.45
CA SER A 154 0.34 -10.16 -16.88
C SER A 154 -0.61 -9.05 -17.33
N MET A 155 -0.23 -8.26 -18.32
CA MET A 155 -1.13 -7.29 -18.96
C MET A 155 -2.28 -7.96 -19.76
N LYS A 156 -2.25 -9.28 -19.88
CA LYS A 156 -3.32 -10.10 -20.49
C LYS A 156 -4.24 -10.74 -19.46
N ASP A 157 -4.13 -10.36 -18.18
CA ASP A 157 -4.96 -10.92 -17.11
C ASP A 157 -6.08 -9.93 -16.74
N LYS A 158 -7.27 -10.14 -17.32
CA LYS A 158 -8.49 -9.37 -17.10
C LYS A 158 -8.90 -9.33 -15.62
N SER A 159 -8.54 -10.33 -14.83
CA SER A 159 -8.90 -10.42 -13.42
C SER A 159 -8.05 -9.51 -12.52
N ARG A 160 -6.88 -9.05 -13.01
CA ARG A 160 -5.89 -8.33 -12.21
C ARG A 160 -5.62 -6.91 -12.70
N VAL A 161 -5.30 -6.74 -14.00
CA VAL A 161 -4.86 -5.46 -14.57
C VAL A 161 -5.78 -4.28 -14.20
N PRO A 162 -7.12 -4.40 -14.27
CA PRO A 162 -7.98 -3.27 -13.98
C PRO A 162 -8.05 -2.89 -12.49
N LEU A 163 -7.44 -3.69 -11.62
CA LEU A 163 -7.46 -3.49 -10.17
C LEU A 163 -6.30 -2.64 -9.66
N PHE A 164 -5.22 -2.46 -10.40
CA PHE A 164 -3.99 -1.84 -9.93
C PHE A 164 -3.63 -0.57 -10.69
N GLY A 165 -2.99 0.35 -10.01
CA GLY A 165 -2.30 1.50 -10.55
C GLY A 165 -0.94 1.64 -9.87
N ASP A 166 -0.17 2.61 -10.30
CA ASP A 166 1.20 2.86 -9.83
C ASP A 166 1.25 4.23 -9.16
N CYS A 167 1.86 4.32 -7.99
CA CYS A 167 2.11 5.58 -7.31
C CYS A 167 3.27 5.49 -6.31
N GLY A 168 3.71 6.64 -5.81
CA GLY A 168 4.61 6.78 -4.68
C GLY A 168 4.07 7.80 -3.70
N THR A 169 4.19 7.52 -2.41
CA THR A 169 3.74 8.36 -1.30
C THR A 169 4.90 8.59 -0.35
N ALA A 170 4.97 9.77 0.25
CA ALA A 170 5.85 10.09 1.35
C ALA A 170 5.02 10.44 2.59
N VAL A 171 5.38 9.88 3.74
CA VAL A 171 4.77 10.17 5.05
C VAL A 171 5.87 10.64 5.99
N ALA A 172 5.66 11.76 6.65
CA ALA A 172 6.58 12.34 7.61
C ALA A 172 6.11 12.06 9.05
N LEU A 173 6.95 11.41 9.85
CA LEU A 173 6.74 11.23 11.27
C LEU A 173 7.81 12.00 12.06
N GLU A 174 7.42 12.57 13.19
CA GLU A 174 8.35 13.31 14.07
C GLU A 174 8.08 12.95 15.53
N TYR A 175 9.15 12.92 16.34
CA TYR A 175 9.02 12.85 17.79
C TYR A 175 8.26 14.09 18.31
N ASP A 176 7.17 13.86 19.01
CA ASP A 176 6.27 14.88 19.48
C ASP A 176 5.60 14.42 20.78
N GLU A 177 6.02 14.96 21.92
CA GLU A 177 5.49 14.62 23.25
C GLU A 177 4.02 15.00 23.42
N THR A 178 3.48 15.85 22.53
CA THR A 178 2.07 16.29 22.57
C THR A 178 1.15 15.46 21.68
N ALA A 179 1.73 14.55 20.87
CA ALA A 179 0.95 13.69 19.99
C ALA A 179 0.16 12.63 20.75
N ASN A 180 -1.02 12.29 20.24
CA ASN A 180 -1.78 11.18 20.75
C ASN A 180 -1.06 9.84 20.54
N ASP A 181 -1.28 8.88 21.42
CA ASP A 181 -0.73 7.54 21.31
C ASP A 181 -1.23 6.83 20.06
N ILE A 182 -0.34 6.14 19.36
CA ILE A 182 -0.70 5.26 18.24
C ILE A 182 -0.80 3.84 18.78
N VAL A 183 -2.00 3.28 18.77
CA VAL A 183 -2.22 1.88 19.17
C VAL A 183 -2.19 0.99 17.95
N VAL A 184 -1.36 -0.05 18.01
CA VAL A 184 -1.21 -1.01 16.90
C VAL A 184 -1.65 -2.42 17.32
N ASP A 185 -2.30 -3.13 16.38
CA ASP A 185 -2.76 -4.51 16.55
C ASP A 185 -2.46 -5.32 15.28
N PHE A 186 -1.53 -6.26 15.36
CA PHE A 186 -1.07 -7.04 14.21
C PHE A 186 -1.49 -8.50 14.30
N HIS A 187 -1.96 -9.03 13.18
CA HIS A 187 -2.30 -10.43 12.99
C HIS A 187 -1.70 -10.96 11.70
N THR A 188 -1.00 -12.07 11.77
CA THR A 188 -0.42 -12.75 10.60
C THR A 188 -1.13 -14.07 10.34
N TYR A 189 -1.63 -14.25 9.11
CA TYR A 189 -2.35 -15.43 8.68
C TYR A 189 -1.57 -16.19 7.58
N GLY A 190 -0.46 -16.79 7.97
CA GLY A 190 0.49 -17.43 7.05
C GLY A 190 -0.07 -18.59 6.24
N LYS A 191 -1.13 -19.29 6.72
CA LYS A 191 -1.78 -20.38 5.97
C LYS A 191 -2.42 -19.94 4.66
N GLY A 192 -2.67 -18.62 4.48
CA GLY A 192 -3.28 -18.07 3.29
C GLY A 192 -2.30 -17.61 2.20
N TYR A 193 -1.00 -17.89 2.34
CA TYR A 193 0.04 -17.30 1.46
C TYR A 193 -0.17 -17.57 -0.03
N GLU A 194 -0.76 -18.71 -0.40
CA GLU A 194 -1.02 -19.07 -1.80
C GLU A 194 -2.15 -18.25 -2.45
N ALA A 195 -2.96 -17.55 -1.64
CA ALA A 195 -4.06 -16.76 -2.18
C ALA A 195 -3.60 -15.52 -2.98
N LEU A 196 -2.40 -15.03 -2.68
CA LEU A 196 -1.77 -13.90 -3.37
C LEU A 196 -0.25 -14.13 -3.35
N MET A 197 0.32 -14.57 -4.48
CA MET A 197 1.74 -14.88 -4.57
C MET A 197 2.28 -14.77 -6.00
N THR A 198 3.59 -14.60 -6.11
CA THR A 198 4.34 -14.76 -7.35
C THR A 198 5.07 -16.10 -7.28
N PRO A 199 4.65 -17.12 -8.04
CA PRO A 199 5.20 -18.49 -7.89
C PRO A 199 6.67 -18.60 -8.22
N HIS A 200 7.13 -17.94 -9.29
CA HIS A 200 8.50 -18.02 -9.78
C HIS A 200 9.24 -16.69 -9.70
N GLY A 201 10.55 -16.72 -9.79
CA GLY A 201 11.41 -15.55 -9.75
C GLY A 201 12.05 -15.28 -8.37
N GLY A 202 11.56 -15.93 -7.30
CA GLY A 202 12.18 -15.95 -5.98
C GLY A 202 13.24 -17.06 -5.84
N PHE A 203 13.85 -17.16 -4.66
CA PHE A 203 14.89 -18.15 -4.40
C PHE A 203 14.38 -19.58 -4.26
N ARG A 204 13.11 -19.78 -3.89
CA ARG A 204 12.51 -21.11 -3.81
C ARG A 204 12.26 -21.72 -5.19
N HIS A 205 11.83 -20.87 -6.14
CA HIS A 205 11.61 -21.20 -7.53
C HIS A 205 12.27 -20.14 -8.40
N PRO A 206 13.59 -20.23 -8.64
CA PRO A 206 14.30 -19.27 -9.49
C PRO A 206 13.68 -19.22 -10.90
N ALA A 207 13.75 -18.04 -11.52
CA ALA A 207 13.29 -17.87 -12.89
C ALA A 207 14.07 -18.78 -13.84
N ASN A 208 13.36 -19.45 -14.75
CA ASN A 208 13.87 -20.32 -15.79
C ASN A 208 13.01 -20.11 -17.05
N PRO A 209 13.34 -20.72 -18.20
CA PRO A 209 12.57 -20.52 -19.43
C PRO A 209 11.07 -20.76 -19.29
N THR A 210 10.65 -21.80 -18.55
CA THR A 210 9.22 -22.09 -18.35
C THR A 210 8.49 -21.09 -17.47
N SER A 211 9.23 -20.26 -16.71
CA SER A 211 8.62 -19.19 -15.91
C SER A 211 7.93 -18.12 -16.76
N PHE A 212 8.26 -18.02 -18.03
CA PHE A 212 7.75 -17.04 -18.99
C PHE A 212 6.77 -17.62 -20.00
N GLU A 213 6.45 -18.91 -19.91
CA GLU A 213 5.47 -19.56 -20.77
C GLU A 213 4.06 -19.17 -20.31
N TYR A 214 3.34 -18.52 -21.24
CA TYR A 214 1.96 -18.09 -20.97
C TYR A 214 0.99 -19.27 -21.08
N GLU A 215 0.10 -19.33 -20.12
CA GLU A 215 -1.01 -20.28 -20.08
C GLU A 215 -2.34 -19.53 -20.06
N ASP A 216 -3.32 -20.00 -20.81
CA ASP A 216 -4.68 -19.45 -20.83
C ASP A 216 -5.57 -20.25 -19.88
N PHE A 217 -6.02 -19.57 -18.81
CA PHE A 217 -6.93 -20.13 -17.80
C PHE A 217 -8.41 -19.88 -18.13
N GLY A 218 -8.70 -19.34 -19.31
CA GLY A 218 -10.04 -18.94 -19.72
C GLY A 218 -10.49 -17.60 -19.15
N ASN A 219 -11.64 -17.10 -19.61
CA ASN A 219 -12.25 -15.85 -19.18
C ASN A 219 -11.33 -14.61 -19.26
N GLY A 220 -10.39 -14.58 -20.19
CA GLY A 220 -9.42 -13.49 -20.34
C GLY A 220 -8.32 -13.49 -19.28
N ILE A 221 -8.04 -14.62 -18.65
CA ILE A 221 -6.95 -14.78 -17.69
C ILE A 221 -5.80 -15.51 -18.39
N VAL A 222 -4.81 -14.74 -18.87
CA VAL A 222 -3.62 -15.27 -19.55
C VAL A 222 -2.37 -14.78 -18.81
N ARG A 223 -1.61 -15.72 -18.24
CA ARG A 223 -0.44 -15.39 -17.42
C ARG A 223 0.60 -16.50 -17.40
N ALA A 224 1.81 -16.15 -17.02
CA ALA A 224 2.92 -17.08 -16.82
C ALA A 224 3.28 -17.19 -15.32
N PRO A 225 3.99 -18.24 -14.89
CA PRO A 225 4.37 -18.43 -13.48
C PRO A 225 5.17 -17.30 -12.84
N ILE A 226 5.83 -16.46 -13.63
CA ILE A 226 6.56 -15.26 -13.18
C ILE A 226 5.63 -14.13 -12.72
N HIS A 227 4.35 -14.19 -13.07
CA HIS A 227 3.38 -13.16 -12.71
C HIS A 227 2.71 -13.45 -11.36
N THR A 228 2.40 -12.41 -10.63
CA THR A 228 1.62 -12.50 -9.41
C THR A 228 0.22 -12.99 -9.72
N LEU A 229 -0.19 -14.04 -9.05
CA LEU A 229 -1.54 -14.59 -9.12
C LEU A 229 -2.37 -14.12 -7.91
N ILE A 230 -3.67 -13.97 -8.13
CA ILE A 230 -4.65 -13.64 -7.10
C ILE A 230 -5.78 -14.69 -7.16
N ASN A 231 -5.98 -15.42 -6.06
CA ASN A 231 -7.19 -16.21 -5.86
C ASN A 231 -8.26 -15.30 -5.21
N GLY A 232 -9.07 -14.67 -6.06
CA GLY A 232 -10.04 -13.65 -5.62
C GLY A 232 -11.03 -14.17 -4.57
N MET A 233 -11.48 -15.43 -4.64
CA MET A 233 -12.40 -16.02 -3.67
C MET A 233 -11.74 -16.17 -2.28
N ASN A 234 -10.51 -16.64 -2.23
CA ASN A 234 -9.78 -16.81 -0.97
C ASN A 234 -9.46 -15.44 -0.34
N VAL A 235 -9.01 -14.47 -1.15
CA VAL A 235 -8.76 -13.09 -0.71
C VAL A 235 -10.04 -12.44 -0.19
N PHE A 236 -11.15 -12.57 -0.92
CA PHE A 236 -12.45 -12.04 -0.51
C PHE A 236 -12.92 -12.66 0.82
N SER A 237 -12.89 -13.99 0.92
CA SER A 237 -13.29 -14.72 2.14
C SER A 237 -12.45 -14.29 3.36
N PHE A 238 -11.14 -14.14 3.18
CA PHE A 238 -10.25 -13.61 4.21
C PHE A 238 -10.66 -12.18 4.61
N ALA A 239 -10.80 -11.28 3.64
CA ALA A 239 -11.03 -9.86 3.88
C ALA A 239 -12.35 -9.57 4.63
N ILE A 240 -13.44 -10.31 4.33
CA ILE A 240 -14.72 -10.13 5.00
C ILE A 240 -14.86 -10.91 6.31
N SER A 241 -13.88 -11.74 6.68
CA SER A 241 -13.96 -12.58 7.89
C SER A 241 -12.95 -12.20 8.97
N ARG A 242 -11.66 -12.10 8.63
CA ARG A 242 -10.59 -11.92 9.62
C ARG A 242 -10.44 -10.47 10.11
N PRO A 243 -10.26 -9.46 9.23
CA PRO A 243 -10.15 -8.07 9.65
C PRO A 243 -11.34 -7.59 10.49
N PRO A 244 -12.61 -7.87 10.13
CA PRO A 244 -13.73 -7.46 10.97
C PRO A 244 -13.69 -8.03 12.38
N LYS A 245 -13.24 -9.27 12.57
CA LYS A 245 -13.10 -9.86 13.91
C LYS A 245 -12.02 -9.17 14.73
N SER A 246 -10.89 -8.85 14.12
CA SER A 246 -9.81 -8.11 14.78
C SER A 246 -10.28 -6.72 15.21
N ILE A 247 -10.95 -5.99 14.32
CA ILE A 247 -11.48 -4.65 14.60
C ILE A 247 -12.53 -4.68 15.73
N GLU A 248 -13.47 -5.63 15.72
CA GLU A 248 -14.44 -5.77 16.81
C GLU A 248 -13.77 -6.07 18.16
N SER A 249 -12.75 -6.96 18.17
CA SER A 249 -11.98 -7.25 19.38
C SER A 249 -11.23 -5.99 19.85
N PHE A 250 -10.61 -5.24 18.92
CA PHE A 250 -9.89 -4.01 19.24
C PHE A 250 -10.81 -2.96 19.89
N LEU A 251 -11.96 -2.69 19.26
CA LEU A 251 -12.94 -1.74 19.79
C LEU A 251 -13.45 -2.15 21.17
N ALA A 252 -13.71 -3.44 21.38
CA ALA A 252 -14.16 -3.96 22.66
C ALA A 252 -13.09 -3.85 23.75
N ASP A 253 -11.83 -4.19 23.43
CA ASP A 253 -10.73 -4.20 24.40
C ASP A 253 -10.35 -2.77 24.87
N TYR A 254 -10.57 -1.76 24.02
CA TYR A 254 -10.36 -0.34 24.35
C TYR A 254 -11.65 0.39 24.73
N ASN A 255 -12.79 -0.33 24.81
CA ASN A 255 -14.11 0.24 25.13
C ASN A 255 -14.48 1.43 24.23
N LEU A 256 -14.20 1.33 22.93
CA LEU A 256 -14.45 2.38 21.94
C LEU A 256 -15.81 2.21 21.27
N ASP A 257 -16.61 3.27 21.28
CA ASP A 257 -17.85 3.35 20.49
C ASP A 257 -17.54 3.92 19.10
N ARG A 258 -17.84 3.14 18.05
CA ARG A 258 -17.59 3.51 16.65
C ARG A 258 -18.33 4.78 16.20
N ASN A 259 -19.41 5.16 16.90
CA ASN A 259 -20.18 6.37 16.56
C ASN A 259 -19.66 7.62 17.27
N VAL A 260 -19.01 7.45 18.42
CA VAL A 260 -18.58 8.56 19.30
C VAL A 260 -17.06 8.74 19.23
N ASP A 261 -16.32 7.65 19.47
CA ASP A 261 -14.87 7.72 19.70
C ASP A 261 -14.02 7.60 18.43
N ILE A 262 -14.63 7.23 17.28
CA ILE A 262 -13.93 7.08 16.00
C ILE A 262 -14.36 8.23 15.08
N ASP A 263 -13.43 9.08 14.66
CA ASP A 263 -13.67 10.15 13.70
C ASP A 263 -13.72 9.61 12.27
N TYR A 264 -12.73 8.80 11.90
CA TYR A 264 -12.62 8.20 10.58
C TYR A 264 -12.27 6.72 10.65
N PHE A 265 -12.83 5.93 9.76
CA PHE A 265 -12.48 4.55 9.52
C PHE A 265 -11.83 4.42 8.15
N LEU A 266 -10.49 4.52 8.12
CA LEU A 266 -9.68 4.41 6.91
C LEU A 266 -9.36 2.93 6.67
N ILE A 267 -10.10 2.31 5.77
CA ILE A 267 -9.93 0.90 5.42
C ILE A 267 -9.16 0.78 4.09
N HIS A 268 -8.32 -0.25 3.98
CA HIS A 268 -7.68 -0.58 2.70
C HIS A 268 -8.71 -0.73 1.58
N GLN A 269 -8.59 0.09 0.55
CA GLN A 269 -9.54 0.20 -0.57
C GLN A 269 -9.33 -0.94 -1.61
N ALA A 270 -9.34 -2.20 -1.20
CA ALA A 270 -9.10 -3.34 -2.08
C ALA A 270 -10.03 -3.38 -3.31
N ASN A 271 -11.31 -3.20 -3.10
CA ASN A 271 -12.35 -2.85 -4.07
C ASN A 271 -13.63 -2.46 -3.31
N LYS A 272 -14.52 -1.76 -3.97
CA LYS A 272 -15.78 -1.28 -3.38
C LYS A 272 -16.58 -2.40 -2.71
N MET A 273 -16.66 -3.57 -3.34
CA MET A 273 -17.43 -4.71 -2.82
C MET A 273 -16.89 -5.20 -1.47
N ILE A 274 -15.56 -5.30 -1.32
CA ILE A 274 -14.92 -5.70 -0.05
C ILE A 274 -15.16 -4.62 1.01
N VAL A 275 -14.92 -3.35 0.68
CA VAL A 275 -15.10 -2.22 1.60
C VAL A 275 -16.54 -2.17 2.10
N ASP A 276 -17.53 -2.17 1.19
CA ASP A 276 -18.95 -2.13 1.55
C ASP A 276 -19.36 -3.29 2.47
N ARG A 277 -18.83 -4.49 2.22
CA ARG A 277 -19.10 -5.68 3.07
C ARG A 277 -18.53 -5.54 4.47
N ILE A 278 -17.30 -5.03 4.59
CA ILE A 278 -16.65 -4.83 5.89
C ILE A 278 -17.38 -3.73 6.67
N VAL A 279 -17.64 -2.59 6.05
CA VAL A 279 -18.35 -1.45 6.66
C VAL A 279 -19.73 -1.86 7.15
N LYS A 280 -20.50 -2.57 6.31
CA LYS A 280 -21.82 -3.10 6.68
C LYS A 280 -21.75 -4.06 7.84
N LYS A 281 -20.77 -4.97 7.85
CA LYS A 281 -20.57 -5.96 8.92
C LYS A 281 -20.21 -5.31 10.25
N LEU A 282 -19.34 -4.32 10.21
CA LEU A 282 -18.87 -3.56 11.38
C LEU A 282 -19.85 -2.47 11.81
N LYS A 283 -20.88 -2.17 11.00
CA LYS A 283 -21.88 -1.11 11.26
C LYS A 283 -21.27 0.27 11.48
N PHE A 284 -20.16 0.59 10.80
CA PHE A 284 -19.63 1.96 10.81
C PHE A 284 -20.56 2.91 10.08
N PRO A 285 -20.77 4.14 10.59
CA PRO A 285 -21.47 5.19 9.88
C PRO A 285 -20.78 5.50 8.55
N GLN A 286 -21.50 5.49 7.44
CA GLN A 286 -20.94 5.70 6.10
C GLN A 286 -20.22 7.05 5.97
N ALA A 287 -20.68 8.08 6.67
CA ALA A 287 -20.05 9.41 6.68
C ALA A 287 -18.63 9.41 7.31
N LYS A 288 -18.30 8.40 8.10
CA LYS A 288 -16.96 8.23 8.72
C LYS A 288 -16.03 7.33 7.89
N VAL A 289 -16.50 6.83 6.75
CA VAL A 289 -15.73 5.91 5.89
C VAL A 289 -15.45 6.60 4.56
N PRO A 290 -14.30 7.29 4.42
CA PRO A 290 -13.89 7.85 3.14
C PRO A 290 -13.79 6.76 2.08
N SER A 291 -14.24 7.06 0.86
CA SER A 291 -14.11 6.17 -0.29
C SER A 291 -13.40 6.91 -1.40
N VAL A 292 -12.26 6.39 -1.81
CA VAL A 292 -11.41 6.98 -2.86
C VAL A 292 -11.52 6.23 -4.19
N SER A 293 -12.68 5.65 -4.46
CA SER A 293 -12.96 4.86 -5.66
C SER A 293 -12.84 5.64 -6.98
N TYR A 294 -12.69 6.95 -6.91
CA TYR A 294 -12.52 7.83 -8.08
C TYR A 294 -11.08 8.16 -8.38
N THR A 295 -10.17 7.85 -7.50
CA THR A 295 -8.85 8.42 -7.52
C THR A 295 -7.79 7.40 -7.84
N HIS A 296 -6.83 7.87 -8.35
CA HIS A 296 -5.50 7.64 -8.74
C HIS A 296 -4.73 6.66 -7.83
N LEU A 297 -5.30 6.21 -6.72
CA LEU A 297 -4.56 5.67 -5.59
C LEU A 297 -4.91 4.23 -5.34
N ARG A 298 -4.11 3.37 -5.90
CA ARG A 298 -4.13 2.01 -5.44
C ARG A 298 -2.77 1.43 -5.11
N ALA A 299 -1.78 2.26 -4.96
CA ALA A 299 -0.57 1.80 -4.35
C ALA A 299 -0.64 1.95 -2.83
N HIS A 300 -1.05 3.11 -2.31
CA HIS A 300 -1.15 3.32 -0.86
C HIS A 300 -2.11 4.47 -0.55
N GLU A 301 -3.09 4.21 0.29
CA GLU A 301 -4.26 5.05 0.49
C GLU A 301 -4.04 6.08 1.57
N THR A 302 -3.47 7.23 1.21
CA THR A 302 -3.33 8.37 2.13
C THR A 302 -3.65 9.68 1.45
N GLU A 303 -4.89 9.87 1.00
CA GLU A 303 -5.39 11.22 0.73
C GLU A 303 -6.46 11.58 1.76
N LEU A 304 -6.09 12.50 2.64
CA LEU A 304 -7.01 13.40 3.32
C LEU A 304 -6.92 14.74 2.59
N HIS A 305 -7.97 15.12 1.87
CA HIS A 305 -8.16 16.48 1.44
C HIS A 305 -8.68 17.33 2.59
#